data_a05e9ebd7e726464e0a2d901f487293c
#
_entry.id   a05e9ebd7e726464e0a2d901f487293c
#
_cell.length_a   1.000
_cell.length_b   1.000
_cell.length_c   1.000
_cell.angle_alpha   90.00
_cell.angle_beta   90.00
_cell.angle_gamma   90.00
#
_symmetry.space_group_name_H-M   'P 1'
#
loop_
_entity.id
_entity.type
_entity.pdbx_description
1 polymer ?
#
loop_
_entity_poly.entity_id
_entity_poly.type
_entity_poly.pdbx_seq_one_letter_code
_entity_poly.pdbx_strand_id
1 'polypeptide(L)'
;SDPLVDCKKCRERFRGDKLIEDAGGDPVGKTLAEISAMMQSLRIKCPSCGASDFTEARAFNLMFRTFQGVVEESSTAIYLRPETAQGIFTNFKNVVNSLHPKMPFGIAQIGKSFRNEITPGNFTFRTREFEQMEIEFFVEPGTELEWHDYWCKKSREWFESLGLAGDKLRFREHAAEALSHYSNKTTDVEYLCPFGWGELEGIASRTDFDLKRHQEFSGEDLTWFDQEKNTRYIPYVVEPSFGADRTVLTFLINAYAEEDLGEGKSRTVLRLHPRIAPVKAAILPLKKNEPRIVEKARARSEERRVGKECRSR
;
A
#
# COMPACT_ATOMS: atom_id res chain seq x y z
N SER A 1 11.63 3.35 -14.23
CA SER A 1 11.22 4.76 -14.33
C SER A 1 10.01 4.85 -15.25
N ASP A 2 8.96 5.50 -14.78
CA ASP A 2 7.72 5.64 -15.55
C ASP A 2 7.91 6.62 -16.71
N PRO A 3 7.30 6.37 -17.88
CA PRO A 3 7.34 7.30 -19.01
C PRO A 3 6.43 8.51 -18.75
N LEU A 4 7.02 9.70 -18.64
CA LEU A 4 6.32 10.96 -18.44
C LEU A 4 6.14 11.68 -19.77
N VAL A 5 4.94 12.18 -20.04
CA VAL A 5 4.59 13.03 -21.16
C VAL A 5 3.83 14.27 -20.68
N ASP A 6 4.05 15.42 -21.32
CA ASP A 6 3.28 16.64 -21.08
C ASP A 6 2.39 16.94 -22.30
N CYS A 7 1.12 17.28 -22.09
CA CYS A 7 0.28 17.83 -23.14
C CYS A 7 0.78 19.24 -23.48
N LYS A 8 1.17 19.49 -24.76
CA LYS A 8 1.69 20.79 -25.16
C LYS A 8 0.66 21.92 -25.13
N LYS A 9 -0.65 21.57 -25.18
CA LYS A 9 -1.75 22.56 -25.15
C LYS A 9 -2.09 23.01 -23.72
N CYS A 10 -2.43 22.07 -22.81
CA CYS A 10 -2.85 22.42 -21.45
C CYS A 10 -1.72 22.30 -20.42
N ARG A 11 -0.55 21.79 -20.81
CA ARG A 11 0.65 21.59 -19.97
C ARG A 11 0.46 20.59 -18.82
N GLU A 12 -0.63 19.85 -18.81
CA GLU A 12 -0.80 18.77 -17.84
C GLU A 12 0.07 17.58 -18.14
N ARG A 13 0.45 16.88 -17.08
CA ARG A 13 1.39 15.75 -17.09
C ARG A 13 0.65 14.44 -16.92
N PHE A 14 1.11 13.44 -17.67
CA PHE A 14 0.52 12.12 -17.67
C PHE A 14 1.60 11.04 -17.74
N ARG A 15 1.23 9.85 -17.29
CA ARG A 15 1.99 8.64 -17.57
C ARG A 15 1.65 8.18 -19.00
N GLY A 16 2.66 8.11 -19.86
CA GLY A 16 2.48 7.72 -21.26
C GLY A 16 2.01 6.28 -21.42
N ASP A 17 2.50 5.37 -20.58
CA ASP A 17 2.06 3.98 -20.53
C ASP A 17 0.57 3.85 -20.19
N LYS A 18 0.11 4.58 -19.17
CA LYS A 18 -1.32 4.60 -18.78
C LYS A 18 -2.22 5.11 -19.90
N LEU A 19 -1.83 6.18 -20.58
CA LEU A 19 -2.59 6.71 -21.71
C LEU A 19 -2.69 5.71 -22.88
N ILE A 20 -1.66 4.88 -23.07
CA ILE A 20 -1.63 3.82 -24.09
C ILE A 20 -2.56 2.67 -23.66
N GLU A 21 -2.49 2.22 -22.40
CA GLU A 21 -3.40 1.20 -21.83
C GLU A 21 -4.86 1.61 -21.98
N ASP A 22 -5.19 2.85 -21.59
CA ASP A 22 -6.55 3.40 -21.66
C ASP A 22 -7.07 3.49 -23.11
N ALA A 23 -6.16 3.58 -24.07
CA ALA A 23 -6.46 3.54 -25.52
C ALA A 23 -6.45 2.12 -26.11
N GLY A 24 -6.28 1.07 -25.27
CA GLY A 24 -6.28 -0.33 -25.70
C GLY A 24 -4.95 -0.82 -26.29
N GLY A 25 -3.86 -0.09 -26.10
CA GLY A 25 -2.50 -0.51 -26.49
C GLY A 25 -1.77 -1.24 -25.35
N ASP A 26 -0.69 -1.92 -25.70
CA ASP A 26 0.17 -2.63 -24.73
C ASP A 26 1.55 -1.95 -24.64
N PRO A 27 1.83 -1.20 -23.55
CA PRO A 27 3.09 -0.51 -23.33
C PRO A 27 4.15 -1.38 -22.63
N VAL A 28 3.85 -2.63 -22.26
CA VAL A 28 4.74 -3.49 -21.47
C VAL A 28 6.04 -3.74 -22.23
N GLY A 29 7.19 -3.56 -21.53
CA GLY A 29 8.52 -3.77 -22.12
C GLY A 29 8.97 -2.76 -23.17
N LYS A 30 8.20 -1.70 -23.43
CA LYS A 30 8.51 -0.68 -24.43
C LYS A 30 9.50 0.36 -23.92
N THR A 31 10.41 0.78 -24.80
CA THR A 31 11.33 1.90 -24.57
C THR A 31 10.58 3.25 -24.60
N LEU A 32 11.18 4.31 -24.09
CA LEU A 32 10.60 5.67 -24.12
C LEU A 32 10.32 6.15 -25.57
N ALA A 33 11.17 5.78 -26.52
CA ALA A 33 10.96 6.09 -27.93
C ALA A 33 9.76 5.35 -28.51
N GLU A 34 9.62 4.06 -28.19
CA GLU A 34 8.45 3.26 -28.59
C GLU A 34 7.16 3.76 -27.98
N ILE A 35 7.17 4.13 -26.68
CA ILE A 35 6.03 4.78 -26.02
C ILE A 35 5.60 6.04 -26.78
N SER A 36 6.55 6.92 -27.12
CA SER A 36 6.28 8.13 -27.88
C SER A 36 5.66 7.82 -29.25
N ALA A 37 6.22 6.83 -29.96
CA ALA A 37 5.70 6.39 -31.26
C ALA A 37 4.29 5.78 -31.16
N MET A 38 4.03 4.97 -30.13
CA MET A 38 2.72 4.38 -29.87
C MET A 38 1.66 5.46 -29.57
N MET A 39 1.99 6.46 -28.75
CA MET A 39 1.09 7.58 -28.49
C MET A 39 0.66 8.32 -29.76
N GLN A 40 1.59 8.50 -30.68
CA GLN A 40 1.31 9.13 -31.97
C GLN A 40 0.46 8.22 -32.88
N SER A 41 0.82 6.93 -33.00
CA SER A 41 0.12 5.96 -33.86
C SER A 41 -1.33 5.72 -33.40
N LEU A 42 -1.58 5.65 -32.10
CA LEU A 42 -2.89 5.49 -31.49
C LEU A 42 -3.69 6.81 -31.45
N ARG A 43 -3.09 7.93 -31.89
CA ARG A 43 -3.70 9.28 -31.86
C ARG A 43 -4.29 9.61 -30.50
N ILE A 44 -3.55 9.33 -29.43
CA ILE A 44 -4.00 9.50 -28.07
C ILE A 44 -4.41 10.96 -27.83
N LYS A 45 -5.58 11.15 -27.21
CA LYS A 45 -6.09 12.47 -26.84
C LYS A 45 -5.82 12.76 -25.36
N CYS A 46 -5.48 14.01 -25.08
CA CYS A 46 -5.34 14.48 -23.72
C CYS A 46 -6.68 14.36 -22.97
N PRO A 47 -6.73 13.66 -21.82
CA PRO A 47 -7.97 13.53 -21.04
C PRO A 47 -8.57 14.87 -20.61
N SER A 48 -7.73 15.88 -20.41
CA SER A 48 -8.17 17.19 -19.89
C SER A 48 -8.64 18.16 -20.96
N CYS A 49 -7.98 18.18 -22.14
CA CYS A 49 -8.27 19.22 -23.16
C CYS A 49 -8.55 18.67 -24.57
N GLY A 50 -8.51 17.34 -24.76
CA GLY A 50 -8.80 16.69 -26.03
C GLY A 50 -7.72 16.85 -27.12
N ALA A 51 -6.63 17.58 -26.89
CA ALA A 51 -5.55 17.74 -27.85
C ALA A 51 -4.72 16.45 -27.95
N SER A 52 -4.13 16.17 -29.12
CA SER A 52 -3.28 15.00 -29.35
C SER A 52 -1.79 15.36 -29.53
N ASP A 53 -1.38 16.53 -29.08
CA ASP A 53 0.02 16.98 -29.16
C ASP A 53 0.68 16.87 -27.78
N PHE A 54 1.57 15.88 -27.67
CA PHE A 54 2.33 15.60 -26.45
C PHE A 54 3.82 15.80 -26.68
N THR A 55 4.57 16.00 -25.59
CA THR A 55 6.03 15.91 -25.63
C THR A 55 6.46 14.46 -25.87
N GLU A 56 7.71 14.26 -26.26
CA GLU A 56 8.30 12.94 -26.22
C GLU A 56 8.31 12.39 -24.78
N ALA A 57 8.18 11.07 -24.67
CA ALA A 57 8.25 10.39 -23.38
C ALA A 57 9.65 10.51 -22.79
N ARG A 58 9.73 10.87 -21.53
CA ARG A 58 10.98 10.99 -20.76
C ARG A 58 10.90 10.17 -19.48
N ALA A 59 12.03 9.68 -19.00
CA ALA A 59 12.12 8.96 -17.76
C ALA A 59 11.74 9.88 -16.59
N PHE A 60 10.89 9.37 -15.70
CA PHE A 60 10.49 10.07 -14.49
C PHE A 60 11.02 9.34 -13.27
N ASN A 61 11.69 10.06 -12.36
CA ASN A 61 12.16 9.48 -11.13
C ASN A 61 11.06 9.57 -10.06
N LEU A 62 10.56 8.41 -9.66
CA LEU A 62 9.52 8.28 -8.64
C LEU A 62 10.03 8.67 -7.24
N MET A 63 11.34 8.59 -6.98
CA MET A 63 11.90 8.97 -5.68
C MET A 63 12.09 10.48 -5.56
N PHE A 64 11.68 11.04 -4.43
CA PHE A 64 12.02 12.43 -4.08
C PHE A 64 13.51 12.54 -3.79
N ARG A 65 14.15 13.47 -4.47
CA ARG A 65 15.54 13.84 -4.23
C ARG A 65 15.61 15.02 -3.28
N THR A 66 16.54 14.98 -2.34
CA THR A 66 16.90 16.09 -1.47
C THR A 66 18.41 16.09 -1.25
N PHE A 67 18.93 16.96 -0.41
CA PHE A 67 20.35 17.11 -0.16
C PHE A 67 20.64 17.10 1.33
N GLN A 68 21.76 16.49 1.70
CA GLN A 68 22.26 16.51 3.07
C GLN A 68 23.25 17.67 3.25
N GLY A 69 23.04 18.48 4.28
CA GLY A 69 23.90 19.65 4.54
C GLY A 69 23.37 20.95 3.92
N VAL A 70 24.22 21.97 3.89
CA VAL A 70 23.84 23.35 3.49
C VAL A 70 24.07 23.67 2.01
N VAL A 71 24.76 22.79 1.29
CA VAL A 71 25.10 22.98 -0.13
C VAL A 71 24.45 21.87 -0.97
N GLU A 72 23.77 22.27 -2.03
CA GLU A 72 23.13 21.37 -3.00
C GLU A 72 24.14 20.93 -4.07
N GLU A 73 24.83 19.82 -3.80
CA GLU A 73 25.76 19.20 -4.73
C GLU A 73 25.34 17.75 -5.03
N SER A 74 25.80 17.22 -6.16
CA SER A 74 25.52 15.83 -6.54
C SER A 74 26.02 14.82 -5.50
N SER A 75 27.13 15.12 -4.82
CA SER A 75 27.73 14.32 -3.76
C SER A 75 26.92 14.29 -2.47
N THR A 76 26.06 15.28 -2.26
CA THR A 76 25.20 15.39 -1.07
C THR A 76 23.75 14.97 -1.34
N ALA A 77 23.46 14.54 -2.56
CA ALA A 77 22.11 14.11 -2.96
C ALA A 77 21.70 12.84 -2.23
N ILE A 78 20.53 12.89 -1.59
CA ILE A 78 19.88 11.74 -0.95
C ILE A 78 18.43 11.62 -1.46
N TYR A 79 17.83 10.48 -1.20
CA TYR A 79 16.45 10.22 -1.63
C TYR A 79 15.58 9.83 -0.44
N LEU A 80 14.34 10.31 -0.44
CA LEU A 80 13.34 9.84 0.50
C LEU A 80 12.94 8.41 0.11
N ARG A 81 12.72 7.56 1.10
CA ARG A 81 12.37 6.16 0.84
C ARG A 81 11.02 6.03 0.13
N PRO A 82 10.92 5.26 -0.97
CA PRO A 82 9.66 5.03 -1.68
C PRO A 82 8.84 3.86 -1.10
N GLU A 83 9.43 3.11 -0.16
CA GLU A 83 8.87 1.93 0.51
C GLU A 83 9.53 1.74 1.87
N THR A 84 8.92 0.96 2.75
CA THR A 84 9.48 0.64 4.07
C THR A 84 10.34 -0.63 4.06
N ALA A 85 10.25 -1.45 3.01
CA ALA A 85 10.93 -2.75 2.84
C ALA A 85 12.43 -2.68 3.10
N GLN A 86 13.13 -1.71 2.51
CA GLN A 86 14.58 -1.60 2.60
C GLN A 86 15.07 -1.39 4.04
N GLY A 87 14.27 -0.69 4.87
CA GLY A 87 14.53 -0.54 6.30
C GLY A 87 14.43 -1.87 7.07
N ILE A 88 13.56 -2.76 6.61
CA ILE A 88 13.42 -4.11 7.19
C ILE A 88 14.62 -4.96 6.81
N PHE A 89 15.04 -4.98 5.54
CA PHE A 89 16.19 -5.77 5.09
C PHE A 89 17.50 -5.35 5.77
N THR A 90 17.73 -4.05 5.97
CA THR A 90 18.91 -3.58 6.71
C THR A 90 18.92 -4.03 8.17
N ASN A 91 17.76 -4.30 8.77
CA ASN A 91 17.64 -4.80 10.14
C ASN A 91 17.54 -6.31 10.25
N PHE A 92 17.50 -7.06 9.14
CA PHE A 92 17.36 -8.51 9.14
C PHE A 92 18.36 -9.19 10.07
N LYS A 93 19.66 -8.92 9.89
CA LYS A 93 20.74 -9.51 10.70
C LYS A 93 20.62 -9.15 12.18
N ASN A 94 20.25 -7.91 12.50
CA ASN A 94 20.04 -7.47 13.88
C ASN A 94 18.91 -8.23 14.56
N VAL A 95 17.80 -8.45 13.86
CA VAL A 95 16.66 -9.23 14.37
C VAL A 95 17.03 -10.69 14.55
N VAL A 96 17.70 -11.29 13.58
CA VAL A 96 18.18 -12.69 13.67
C VAL A 96 19.07 -12.88 14.88
N ASN A 97 20.05 -11.98 15.09
CA ASN A 97 21.02 -12.09 16.16
C ASN A 97 20.44 -11.79 17.56
N SER A 98 19.42 -10.95 17.64
CA SER A 98 18.84 -10.55 18.94
C SER A 98 17.69 -11.44 19.39
N LEU A 99 16.83 -11.89 18.45
CA LEU A 99 15.63 -12.65 18.76
C LEU A 99 15.76 -14.16 18.51
N HIS A 100 16.75 -14.57 17.72
CA HIS A 100 16.93 -15.97 17.30
C HIS A 100 15.62 -16.61 16.82
N PRO A 101 14.88 -15.97 15.88
CA PRO A 101 13.60 -16.49 15.45
C PRO A 101 13.77 -17.82 14.74
N LYS A 102 12.71 -18.63 14.71
CA LYS A 102 12.67 -19.83 13.87
C LYS A 102 12.11 -19.48 12.49
N MET A 103 12.61 -20.14 11.45
CA MET A 103 12.05 -20.04 10.11
C MET A 103 10.72 -20.81 10.03
N PRO A 104 9.64 -20.30 9.43
CA PRO A 104 9.55 -18.95 8.86
C PRO A 104 9.26 -17.88 9.91
N PHE A 105 9.68 -16.64 9.65
CA PHE A 105 9.34 -15.51 10.50
C PHE A 105 9.17 -14.24 9.67
N GLY A 106 8.51 -13.22 10.23
CA GLY A 106 8.29 -11.94 9.58
C GLY A 106 8.76 -10.77 10.41
N ILE A 107 9.17 -9.72 9.74
CA ILE A 107 9.41 -8.40 10.31
C ILE A 107 8.40 -7.45 9.69
N ALA A 108 7.61 -6.76 10.53
CA ALA A 108 6.61 -5.82 10.07
C ALA A 108 7.01 -4.39 10.44
N GLN A 109 6.68 -3.46 9.57
CA GLN A 109 6.85 -2.02 9.80
C GLN A 109 5.62 -1.25 9.36
N ILE A 110 5.24 -0.24 10.14
CA ILE A 110 4.32 0.80 9.74
C ILE A 110 5.10 2.10 9.72
N GLY A 111 5.07 2.81 8.59
CA GLY A 111 5.84 4.02 8.46
C GLY A 111 5.54 4.80 7.19
N LYS A 112 6.04 6.03 7.14
CA LYS A 112 5.88 6.89 5.98
C LYS A 112 6.77 6.46 4.83
N SER A 113 6.19 6.50 3.64
CA SER A 113 6.86 6.35 2.35
C SER A 113 6.52 7.53 1.45
N PHE A 114 7.38 7.78 0.46
CA PHE A 114 7.32 8.97 -0.36
C PHE A 114 7.50 8.59 -1.82
N ARG A 115 6.50 8.90 -2.64
CA ARG A 115 6.58 8.69 -4.09
C ARG A 115 6.21 9.99 -4.80
N ASN A 116 7.06 10.45 -5.68
CA ASN A 116 6.83 11.67 -6.44
C ASN A 116 5.79 11.41 -7.55
N GLU A 117 4.55 11.15 -7.13
CA GLU A 117 3.45 10.83 -8.04
C GLU A 117 3.23 11.94 -9.06
N ILE A 118 3.11 11.57 -10.33
CA ILE A 118 2.83 12.50 -11.43
C ILE A 118 1.45 13.10 -11.22
N THR A 119 0.45 12.26 -10.93
CA THR A 119 -0.95 12.66 -10.78
C THR A 119 -1.52 12.13 -9.46
N PRO A 120 -1.33 12.82 -8.34
CA PRO A 120 -2.07 12.53 -7.12
C PRO A 120 -3.59 12.66 -7.36
N GLY A 121 -4.39 11.89 -6.63
CA GLY A 121 -5.84 11.95 -6.82
C GLY A 121 -6.62 11.01 -5.92
N ASN A 122 -7.95 11.10 -6.03
CA ASN A 122 -8.89 10.30 -5.26
C ASN A 122 -8.66 10.43 -3.74
N PHE A 123 -8.55 11.68 -3.27
CA PHE A 123 -8.30 12.04 -1.87
C PHE A 123 -7.04 11.36 -1.33
N THR A 124 -7.10 10.53 -0.28
CA THR A 124 -5.94 9.83 0.29
C THR A 124 -5.56 8.55 -0.45
N PHE A 125 -6.24 8.21 -1.55
CA PHE A 125 -5.95 6.99 -2.28
C PHE A 125 -4.59 7.05 -3.01
N ARG A 126 -4.23 8.22 -3.57
CA ARG A 126 -2.94 8.44 -4.25
C ARG A 126 -2.35 9.79 -3.86
N THR A 127 -1.42 9.75 -2.93
CA THR A 127 -0.71 10.91 -2.38
C THR A 127 0.79 10.76 -2.57
N ARG A 128 1.55 11.83 -2.41
CA ARG A 128 3.02 11.80 -2.51
C ARG A 128 3.71 11.38 -1.24
N GLU A 129 3.06 11.59 -0.10
CA GLU A 129 3.44 11.11 1.22
C GLU A 129 2.29 10.25 1.74
N PHE A 130 2.56 9.03 2.17
CA PHE A 130 1.55 8.08 2.65
C PHE A 130 2.14 7.17 3.72
N GLU A 131 1.27 6.55 4.49
CA GLU A 131 1.66 5.49 5.42
C GLU A 131 1.51 4.12 4.75
N GLN A 132 2.57 3.33 4.89
CA GLN A 132 2.66 1.95 4.42
C GLN A 132 2.75 1.00 5.61
N MET A 133 2.01 -0.09 5.55
CA MET A 133 2.12 -1.23 6.45
C MET A 133 2.71 -2.38 5.63
N GLU A 134 3.88 -2.84 5.99
CA GLU A 134 4.64 -3.79 5.19
C GLU A 134 5.20 -4.90 6.06
N ILE A 135 5.17 -6.12 5.56
CA ILE A 135 5.70 -7.32 6.22
C ILE A 135 6.67 -7.96 5.25
N GLU A 136 7.91 -8.15 5.68
CA GLU A 136 8.85 -9.02 4.98
C GLU A 136 8.84 -10.38 5.70
N PHE A 137 8.22 -11.36 5.08
CA PHE A 137 8.08 -12.69 5.61
C PHE A 137 9.13 -13.61 5.01
N PHE A 138 10.11 -13.98 5.84
CA PHE A 138 11.27 -14.78 5.47
C PHE A 138 10.92 -16.26 5.53
N VAL A 139 11.22 -16.98 4.45
CA VAL A 139 10.87 -18.38 4.26
C VAL A 139 12.03 -19.17 3.67
N GLU A 140 11.98 -20.50 3.79
CA GLU A 140 12.91 -21.40 3.13
C GLU A 140 12.72 -21.33 1.61
N PRO A 141 13.83 -21.23 0.81
CA PRO A 141 13.72 -21.27 -0.64
C PRO A 141 12.96 -22.48 -1.16
N GLY A 142 12.05 -22.24 -2.11
CA GLY A 142 11.17 -23.27 -2.68
C GLY A 142 9.84 -23.44 -1.96
N THR A 143 9.59 -22.71 -0.84
CA THR A 143 8.30 -22.70 -0.14
C THR A 143 7.56 -21.37 -0.32
N GLU A 144 8.15 -20.41 -1.00
CA GLU A 144 7.65 -19.03 -1.12
C GLU A 144 6.27 -18.94 -1.79
N LEU A 145 5.97 -19.83 -2.74
CA LEU A 145 4.66 -19.83 -3.44
C LEU A 145 3.53 -20.32 -2.52
N GLU A 146 3.80 -21.30 -1.66
CA GLU A 146 2.82 -21.75 -0.66
C GLU A 146 2.56 -20.64 0.37
N TRP A 147 3.61 -19.95 0.79
CA TRP A 147 3.49 -18.81 1.71
C TRP A 147 2.83 -17.60 1.06
N HIS A 148 3.05 -17.37 -0.22
CA HIS A 148 2.30 -16.35 -0.97
C HIS A 148 0.79 -16.66 -0.95
N ASP A 149 0.38 -17.89 -1.26
CA ASP A 149 -1.03 -18.31 -1.23
C ASP A 149 -1.62 -18.23 0.20
N TYR A 150 -0.82 -18.58 1.22
CA TYR A 150 -1.19 -18.38 2.63
C TYR A 150 -1.50 -16.91 2.93
N TRP A 151 -0.64 -15.98 2.51
CA TRP A 151 -0.85 -14.56 2.75
C TRP A 151 -2.04 -14.02 1.97
N CYS A 152 -2.26 -14.42 0.72
CA CYS A 152 -3.47 -14.09 -0.03
C CYS A 152 -4.74 -14.50 0.72
N LYS A 153 -4.75 -15.73 1.28
CA LYS A 153 -5.87 -16.21 2.10
C LYS A 153 -6.04 -15.38 3.38
N LYS A 154 -4.93 -15.07 4.08
CA LYS A 154 -4.95 -14.28 5.33
C LYS A 154 -5.42 -12.85 5.10
N SER A 155 -5.00 -12.21 4.04
CA SER A 155 -5.47 -10.88 3.65
C SER A 155 -6.97 -10.87 3.38
N ARG A 156 -7.48 -11.85 2.63
CA ARG A 156 -8.93 -12.02 2.42
C ARG A 156 -9.68 -12.16 3.74
N GLU A 157 -9.27 -13.11 4.58
CA GLU A 157 -9.87 -13.35 5.89
C GLU A 157 -9.86 -12.09 6.76
N TRP A 158 -8.78 -11.30 6.71
CA TRP A 158 -8.65 -10.08 7.47
C TRP A 158 -9.62 -8.99 7.00
N PHE A 159 -9.66 -8.69 5.70
CA PHE A 159 -10.57 -7.69 5.15
C PHE A 159 -12.05 -8.05 5.40
N GLU A 160 -12.43 -9.29 5.13
CA GLU A 160 -13.79 -9.79 5.35
C GLU A 160 -14.18 -9.76 6.84
N SER A 161 -13.26 -10.12 7.74
CA SER A 161 -13.47 -10.08 9.20
C SER A 161 -13.72 -8.67 9.74
N LEU A 162 -13.36 -7.64 9.00
CA LEU A 162 -13.56 -6.23 9.32
C LEU A 162 -14.73 -5.62 8.56
N GLY A 163 -15.47 -6.44 7.80
CA GLY A 163 -16.74 -6.07 7.18
C GLY A 163 -16.62 -5.59 5.73
N LEU A 164 -15.48 -5.78 5.05
CA LEU A 164 -15.46 -5.57 3.60
C LEU A 164 -16.20 -6.72 2.90
N ALA A 165 -17.15 -6.37 2.04
CA ALA A 165 -17.92 -7.35 1.31
C ALA A 165 -17.08 -8.07 0.25
N GLY A 166 -17.16 -9.41 0.22
CA GLY A 166 -16.34 -10.23 -0.67
C GLY A 166 -16.61 -10.01 -2.16
N ASP A 167 -17.81 -9.55 -2.53
CA ASP A 167 -18.18 -9.17 -3.90
C ASP A 167 -17.50 -7.85 -4.38
N LYS A 168 -16.99 -7.06 -3.45
CA LYS A 168 -16.21 -5.84 -3.72
C LYS A 168 -14.71 -6.04 -3.60
N LEU A 169 -14.25 -7.24 -3.26
CA LEU A 169 -12.84 -7.60 -3.20
C LEU A 169 -12.50 -8.55 -4.34
N ARG A 170 -11.42 -8.30 -5.04
CA ARG A 170 -10.85 -9.25 -5.99
C ARG A 170 -9.35 -9.40 -5.78
N PHE A 171 -8.83 -10.56 -6.15
CA PHE A 171 -7.42 -10.87 -6.16
C PHE A 171 -6.99 -11.00 -7.62
N ARG A 172 -6.09 -10.12 -8.05
CA ARG A 172 -5.60 -10.06 -9.42
C ARG A 172 -4.13 -10.46 -9.46
N GLU A 173 -3.86 -11.65 -9.95
CA GLU A 173 -2.50 -12.11 -10.19
C GLU A 173 -1.91 -11.39 -11.40
N HIS A 174 -0.66 -10.97 -11.30
CA HIS A 174 0.06 -10.34 -12.39
C HIS A 174 0.51 -11.37 -13.42
N ALA A 175 0.37 -11.04 -14.70
CA ALA A 175 0.97 -11.83 -15.77
C ALA A 175 2.50 -11.83 -15.67
N ALA A 176 3.16 -12.86 -16.16
CA ALA A 176 4.61 -13.01 -16.06
C ALA A 176 5.40 -11.81 -16.61
N GLU A 177 4.89 -11.20 -17.67
CA GLU A 177 5.48 -10.03 -18.35
C GLU A 177 5.35 -8.73 -17.53
N ALA A 178 4.38 -8.69 -16.60
CA ALA A 178 4.11 -7.53 -15.74
C ALA A 178 4.78 -7.63 -14.37
N LEU A 179 5.46 -8.75 -14.07
CA LEU A 179 6.13 -8.93 -12.80
C LEU A 179 7.31 -7.96 -12.65
N SER A 180 7.51 -7.48 -11.43
CA SER A 180 8.72 -6.75 -11.09
C SER A 180 9.95 -7.67 -11.21
N HIS A 181 11.10 -7.10 -11.54
CA HIS A 181 12.36 -7.85 -11.75
C HIS A 181 12.86 -8.66 -10.54
N TYR A 182 12.34 -8.39 -9.36
CA TYR A 182 12.65 -9.09 -8.11
C TYR A 182 11.62 -10.16 -7.74
N SER A 183 10.50 -10.23 -8.45
CA SER A 183 9.36 -11.08 -8.05
C SER A 183 9.15 -12.22 -9.04
N ASN A 184 8.83 -13.41 -8.53
CA ASN A 184 8.38 -14.54 -9.32
C ASN A 184 6.87 -14.78 -9.27
N LYS A 185 6.15 -14.12 -8.35
CA LYS A 185 4.69 -14.08 -8.26
C LYS A 185 4.24 -12.82 -7.54
N THR A 186 3.22 -12.13 -8.06
CA THR A 186 2.61 -10.97 -7.42
C THR A 186 1.09 -11.03 -7.60
N THR A 187 0.36 -10.74 -6.52
CA THR A 187 -1.10 -10.65 -6.51
C THR A 187 -1.52 -9.35 -5.84
N ASP A 188 -2.30 -8.52 -6.55
CA ASP A 188 -2.94 -7.36 -5.97
C ASP A 188 -4.27 -7.74 -5.33
N VAL A 189 -4.53 -7.21 -4.14
CA VAL A 189 -5.86 -7.18 -3.53
C VAL A 189 -6.49 -5.85 -3.86
N GLU A 190 -7.56 -5.88 -4.64
CA GLU A 190 -8.24 -4.68 -5.12
C GLU A 190 -9.66 -4.59 -4.54
N TYR A 191 -10.11 -3.35 -4.31
CA TYR A 191 -11.47 -3.04 -3.87
C TYR A 191 -12.21 -2.19 -4.90
N LEU A 192 -13.51 -2.47 -5.08
CA LEU A 192 -14.37 -1.70 -5.98
C LEU A 192 -14.78 -0.38 -5.31
N CYS A 193 -13.98 0.64 -5.57
CA CYS A 193 -14.24 2.02 -5.13
C CYS A 193 -15.24 2.74 -6.06
N PRO A 194 -15.80 3.90 -5.69
CA PRO A 194 -16.65 4.70 -6.57
C PRO A 194 -15.98 5.12 -7.89
N PHE A 195 -14.66 5.19 -7.92
CA PHE A 195 -13.85 5.51 -9.10
C PHE A 195 -13.31 4.27 -9.84
N GLY A 196 -13.79 3.07 -9.54
CA GLY A 196 -13.36 1.81 -10.12
C GLY A 196 -12.52 0.96 -9.18
N TRP A 197 -11.94 -0.12 -9.73
CA TRP A 197 -11.06 -1.00 -8.97
C TRP A 197 -9.80 -0.29 -8.54
N GLY A 198 -9.50 -0.35 -7.26
CA GLY A 198 -8.32 0.26 -6.64
C GLY A 198 -7.55 -0.75 -5.80
N GLU A 199 -6.25 -0.81 -6.01
CA GLU A 199 -5.32 -1.64 -5.25
C GLU A 199 -5.21 -1.18 -3.80
N LEU A 200 -5.43 -2.09 -2.85
CA LEU A 200 -5.26 -1.88 -1.42
C LEU A 200 -3.96 -2.47 -0.90
N GLU A 201 -3.58 -3.62 -1.42
CA GLU A 201 -2.46 -4.42 -0.99
C GLU A 201 -1.82 -5.09 -2.19
N GLY A 202 -0.50 -5.15 -2.21
CA GLY A 202 0.28 -6.03 -3.07
C GLY A 202 0.88 -7.16 -2.25
N ILE A 203 0.80 -8.39 -2.75
CA ILE A 203 1.45 -9.55 -2.14
C ILE A 203 2.44 -10.07 -3.17
N ALA A 204 3.74 -9.92 -2.90
CA ALA A 204 4.81 -10.29 -3.81
C ALA A 204 5.72 -11.37 -3.24
N SER A 205 6.07 -12.35 -4.04
CA SER A 205 7.18 -13.24 -3.74
C SER A 205 8.46 -12.65 -4.35
N ARG A 206 9.29 -12.02 -3.49
CA ARG A 206 10.50 -11.26 -3.86
C ARG A 206 11.74 -12.14 -4.03
N THR A 207 11.61 -13.46 -3.83
CA THR A 207 12.73 -14.40 -3.82
C THR A 207 13.83 -14.01 -2.81
N ASP A 208 15.10 -14.21 -3.12
CA ASP A 208 16.25 -13.78 -2.32
C ASP A 208 16.86 -12.46 -2.83
N PHE A 209 16.19 -11.78 -3.75
CA PHE A 209 16.73 -10.64 -4.49
C PHE A 209 17.26 -9.55 -3.55
N ASP A 210 16.45 -9.07 -2.62
CA ASP A 210 16.83 -7.96 -1.75
C ASP A 210 17.97 -8.33 -0.81
N LEU A 211 17.89 -9.49 -0.13
CA LEU A 211 18.94 -9.94 0.77
C LEU A 211 20.26 -10.17 0.04
N LYS A 212 20.24 -10.73 -1.17
CA LYS A 212 21.44 -10.86 -2.02
C LYS A 212 22.05 -9.49 -2.36
N ARG A 213 21.22 -8.53 -2.75
CA ARG A 213 21.71 -7.18 -3.07
C ARG A 213 22.29 -6.49 -1.83
N HIS A 214 21.59 -6.58 -0.68
CA HIS A 214 22.11 -6.05 0.58
C HIS A 214 23.42 -6.72 0.99
N GLN A 215 23.55 -8.03 0.85
CA GLN A 215 24.79 -8.77 1.11
C GLN A 215 25.93 -8.33 0.18
N GLU A 216 25.66 -8.21 -1.12
CA GLU A 216 26.63 -7.79 -2.13
C GLU A 216 27.21 -6.39 -1.83
N PHE A 217 26.34 -5.42 -1.50
CA PHE A 217 26.77 -4.04 -1.31
C PHE A 217 27.31 -3.73 0.09
N SER A 218 26.86 -4.45 1.11
CA SER A 218 27.35 -4.26 2.49
C SER A 218 28.56 -5.10 2.82
N GLY A 219 28.78 -6.22 2.12
CA GLY A 219 29.77 -7.24 2.48
C GLY A 219 29.39 -8.09 3.70
N GLU A 220 28.16 -7.89 4.25
CA GLU A 220 27.68 -8.62 5.41
C GLU A 220 27.05 -9.96 5.01
N ASP A 221 27.35 -11.05 5.74
CA ASP A 221 26.69 -12.35 5.55
C ASP A 221 25.24 -12.29 6.06
N LEU A 222 24.27 -12.38 5.15
CA LEU A 222 22.84 -12.40 5.42
C LEU A 222 22.22 -13.79 5.24
N THR A 223 23.05 -14.84 5.27
CA THR A 223 22.56 -16.20 5.22
C THR A 223 21.89 -16.60 6.53
N TRP A 224 20.87 -17.43 6.42
CA TRP A 224 20.25 -18.14 7.53
C TRP A 224 20.92 -19.50 7.72
N PHE A 225 21.19 -19.88 8.97
CA PHE A 225 21.69 -21.23 9.30
C PHE A 225 20.54 -22.07 9.88
N ASP A 226 20.11 -23.07 9.15
CA ASP A 226 19.15 -24.05 9.60
C ASP A 226 19.88 -25.13 10.43
N GLN A 227 19.68 -25.12 11.74
CA GLN A 227 20.31 -26.04 12.67
C GLN A 227 19.81 -27.49 12.52
N GLU A 228 18.54 -27.67 12.13
CA GLU A 228 17.93 -29.00 11.98
C GLU A 228 18.45 -29.70 10.72
N LYS A 229 18.58 -28.96 9.64
CA LYS A 229 19.09 -29.47 8.34
C LYS A 229 20.61 -29.35 8.19
N ASN A 230 21.27 -28.64 9.10
CA ASN A 230 22.69 -28.28 9.02
C ASN A 230 23.09 -27.66 7.67
N THR A 231 22.25 -26.73 7.18
CA THR A 231 22.43 -26.06 5.89
C THR A 231 22.37 -24.54 6.04
N ARG A 232 23.00 -23.81 5.11
CA ARG A 232 22.93 -22.36 5.02
C ARG A 232 22.28 -21.97 3.70
N TYR A 233 21.41 -20.97 3.75
CA TYR A 233 20.79 -20.38 2.56
C TYR A 233 20.46 -18.91 2.80
N ILE A 234 20.29 -18.14 1.74
CA ILE A 234 19.66 -16.83 1.82
C ILE A 234 18.14 -17.06 1.79
N PRO A 235 17.38 -16.59 2.81
CA PRO A 235 15.92 -16.76 2.81
C PRO A 235 15.26 -16.11 1.60
N TYR A 236 14.19 -16.73 1.14
CA TYR A 236 13.25 -16.09 0.22
C TYR A 236 12.27 -15.22 1.02
N VAL A 237 11.68 -14.25 0.37
CA VAL A 237 10.83 -13.26 1.00
C VAL A 237 9.47 -13.23 0.34
N VAL A 238 8.41 -13.25 1.15
CA VAL A 238 7.04 -12.95 0.73
C VAL A 238 6.63 -11.64 1.41
N GLU A 239 6.22 -10.68 0.61
CA GLU A 239 5.91 -9.32 1.03
C GLU A 239 4.42 -9.02 0.86
N PRO A 240 3.60 -9.04 1.92
CA PRO A 240 2.33 -8.31 1.97
C PRO A 240 2.57 -6.83 2.29
N SER A 241 2.14 -5.95 1.40
CA SER A 241 2.34 -4.50 1.51
C SER A 241 1.04 -3.75 1.33
N PHE A 242 0.63 -2.98 2.35
CA PHE A 242 -0.64 -2.27 2.43
C PHE A 242 -0.43 -0.76 2.42
N GLY A 243 -1.29 -0.05 1.68
CA GLY A 243 -1.45 1.39 1.89
C GLY A 243 -2.38 1.65 3.08
N ALA A 244 -1.86 2.16 4.21
CA ALA A 244 -2.69 2.44 5.39
C ALA A 244 -3.79 3.45 5.08
N ASP A 245 -3.43 4.55 4.40
CA ASP A 245 -4.39 5.60 4.01
C ASP A 245 -5.47 5.09 3.04
N ARG A 246 -5.09 4.23 2.08
CA ARG A 246 -6.02 3.56 1.17
C ARG A 246 -6.98 2.66 1.91
N THR A 247 -6.47 1.88 2.86
CA THR A 247 -7.25 0.96 3.68
C THR A 247 -8.27 1.72 4.53
N VAL A 248 -7.86 2.82 5.19
CA VAL A 248 -8.78 3.68 5.96
C VAL A 248 -9.87 4.25 5.06
N LEU A 249 -9.50 4.83 3.91
CA LEU A 249 -10.47 5.37 2.94
C LEU A 249 -11.46 4.29 2.49
N THR A 250 -10.99 3.08 2.21
CA THR A 250 -11.82 1.97 1.78
C THR A 250 -12.83 1.56 2.85
N PHE A 251 -12.42 1.46 4.11
CA PHE A 251 -13.36 1.19 5.21
C PHE A 251 -14.40 2.29 5.38
N LEU A 252 -14.03 3.56 5.18
CA LEU A 252 -14.98 4.68 5.21
C LEU A 252 -15.98 4.61 4.05
N ILE A 253 -15.50 4.34 2.82
CA ILE A 253 -16.35 4.16 1.63
C ILE A 253 -17.32 2.99 1.83
N ASN A 254 -16.82 1.86 2.33
CA ASN A 254 -17.64 0.67 2.57
C ASN A 254 -18.70 0.89 3.66
N ALA A 255 -18.37 1.69 4.67
CA ALA A 255 -19.27 1.99 5.79
C ALA A 255 -20.28 3.09 5.50
N TYR A 256 -20.04 3.92 4.46
CA TYR A 256 -20.92 5.02 4.11
C TYR A 256 -22.29 4.52 3.65
N ALA A 257 -23.34 5.06 4.23
CA ALA A 257 -24.70 4.80 3.83
C ALA A 257 -25.58 6.05 4.02
N GLU A 258 -26.57 6.20 3.17
CA GLU A 258 -27.65 7.17 3.34
C GLU A 258 -28.91 6.44 3.77
N GLU A 259 -29.47 6.85 4.91
CA GLU A 259 -30.72 6.32 5.45
C GLU A 259 -31.85 7.28 5.12
N ASP A 260 -32.87 6.77 4.43
CA ASP A 260 -34.13 7.50 4.20
C ASP A 260 -34.93 7.52 5.50
N LEU A 261 -35.30 8.71 5.97
CA LEU A 261 -36.10 8.95 7.16
C LEU A 261 -37.58 9.22 6.82
N GLY A 262 -37.95 9.14 5.55
CA GLY A 262 -39.27 9.50 5.05
C GLY A 262 -39.44 11.01 4.87
N GLU A 263 -40.55 11.41 4.24
CA GLU A 263 -40.88 12.84 3.95
C GLU A 263 -39.77 13.63 3.22
N GLY A 264 -38.96 12.94 2.38
CA GLY A 264 -37.82 13.55 1.67
C GLY A 264 -36.63 13.92 2.54
N LYS A 265 -36.56 13.41 3.78
CA LYS A 265 -35.42 13.60 4.69
C LYS A 265 -34.50 12.38 4.63
N SER A 266 -33.20 12.63 4.58
CA SER A 266 -32.18 11.58 4.66
C SER A 266 -31.12 11.93 5.72
N ARG A 267 -30.37 10.94 6.16
CA ARG A 267 -29.16 11.16 6.96
C ARG A 267 -28.02 10.28 6.48
N THR A 268 -26.82 10.82 6.52
CA THR A 268 -25.59 10.06 6.30
C THR A 268 -25.18 9.34 7.57
N VAL A 269 -24.82 8.05 7.45
CA VAL A 269 -24.32 7.22 8.56
C VAL A 269 -23.06 6.49 8.10
N LEU A 270 -22.17 6.17 9.05
CA LEU A 270 -21.04 5.28 8.86
C LEU A 270 -21.29 3.97 9.61
N ARG A 271 -21.57 2.90 8.86
CA ARG A 271 -21.81 1.55 9.39
C ARG A 271 -20.48 0.79 9.57
N LEU A 272 -19.58 1.37 10.35
CA LEU A 272 -18.27 0.75 10.63
C LEU A 272 -18.44 -0.56 11.42
N HIS A 273 -17.63 -1.55 11.03
CA HIS A 273 -17.55 -2.79 11.82
C HIS A 273 -17.11 -2.47 13.27
N PRO A 274 -17.69 -3.12 14.31
CA PRO A 274 -17.41 -2.79 15.71
C PRO A 274 -15.92 -2.86 16.11
N ARG A 275 -15.14 -3.71 15.45
CA ARG A 275 -13.70 -3.83 15.72
C ARG A 275 -12.90 -2.60 15.30
N ILE A 276 -13.32 -1.88 14.24
CA ILE A 276 -12.63 -0.69 13.73
C ILE A 276 -13.34 0.62 14.08
N ALA A 277 -14.59 0.58 14.54
CA ALA A 277 -15.29 1.77 14.98
C ALA A 277 -14.52 2.50 16.09
N PRO A 278 -14.22 3.81 15.98
CA PRO A 278 -13.46 4.56 16.99
C PRO A 278 -14.18 4.59 18.33
N VAL A 279 -15.51 4.73 18.29
CA VAL A 279 -16.38 4.71 19.47
C VAL A 279 -17.11 3.37 19.49
N LYS A 280 -16.80 2.54 20.49
CA LYS A 280 -17.40 1.19 20.64
C LYS A 280 -18.77 1.21 21.30
N ALA A 281 -18.99 2.16 22.22
CA ALA A 281 -20.24 2.36 22.91
C ALA A 281 -20.35 3.81 23.39
N ALA A 282 -21.54 4.37 23.32
CA ALA A 282 -21.85 5.68 23.86
C ALA A 282 -22.92 5.57 24.95
N ILE A 283 -22.73 6.29 26.05
CA ILE A 283 -23.72 6.39 27.12
C ILE A 283 -24.42 7.73 26.99
N LEU A 284 -25.67 7.70 26.57
CA LEU A 284 -26.44 8.90 26.27
C LEU A 284 -27.49 9.13 27.39
N PRO A 285 -27.53 10.34 28.01
CA PRO A 285 -28.60 10.67 28.95
C PRO A 285 -29.93 10.83 28.19
N LEU A 286 -30.99 10.23 28.70
CA LEU A 286 -32.32 10.30 28.11
C LEU A 286 -32.84 11.76 28.05
N LYS A 287 -32.47 12.57 29.05
CA LYS A 287 -32.82 14.01 29.13
C LYS A 287 -31.54 14.80 29.42
N LYS A 288 -31.17 15.72 28.48
CA LYS A 288 -29.95 16.53 28.61
C LYS A 288 -30.00 17.60 29.70
N ASN A 289 -31.20 18.03 30.07
CA ASN A 289 -31.49 19.10 31.06
C ASN A 289 -31.85 18.54 32.44
N GLU A 290 -31.74 17.25 32.66
CA GLU A 290 -31.95 16.63 33.97
C GLU A 290 -30.58 16.27 34.58
N PRO A 291 -30.08 17.08 35.56
CA PRO A 291 -28.71 16.93 36.09
C PRO A 291 -28.42 15.53 36.64
N ARG A 292 -29.36 14.92 37.33
CA ARG A 292 -29.21 13.56 37.91
C ARG A 292 -28.99 12.49 36.87
N ILE A 293 -29.68 12.59 35.69
CA ILE A 293 -29.53 11.65 34.58
C ILE A 293 -28.18 11.88 33.88
N VAL A 294 -27.78 13.13 33.70
CA VAL A 294 -26.49 13.49 33.09
C VAL A 294 -25.32 13.03 33.95
N GLU A 295 -25.39 13.25 35.27
CA GLU A 295 -24.36 12.81 36.21
C GLU A 295 -24.21 11.29 36.22
N LYS A 296 -25.33 10.56 36.27
CA LYS A 296 -25.32 9.10 36.18
C LYS A 296 -24.75 8.59 34.87
N ALA A 297 -25.05 9.23 33.76
CA ALA A 297 -24.47 8.87 32.44
C ALA A 297 -22.95 9.11 32.40
N ARG A 298 -22.47 10.23 32.96
CA ARG A 298 -21.04 10.52 33.12
C ARG A 298 -20.34 9.48 33.99
N ALA A 299 -20.86 9.18 35.17
CA ALA A 299 -20.29 8.16 36.05
C ALA A 299 -20.13 6.81 35.35
N ARG A 300 -21.16 6.37 34.62
CA ARG A 300 -21.10 5.12 33.84
C ARG A 300 -20.06 5.16 32.71
N SER A 301 -19.87 6.32 32.08
CA SER A 301 -18.86 6.51 31.04
C SER A 301 -17.44 6.41 31.63
N GLU A 302 -17.19 7.00 32.78
CA GLU A 302 -15.90 6.95 33.49
C GLU A 302 -15.55 5.54 33.98
N GLU A 303 -16.52 4.81 34.60
CA GLU A 303 -16.33 3.40 35.00
C GLU A 303 -15.79 2.52 33.84
N ARG A 304 -16.27 2.76 32.62
CA ARG A 304 -15.81 2.04 31.43
C ARG A 304 -14.40 2.45 30.97
N ARG A 305 -13.98 3.69 31.19
CA ARG A 305 -12.60 4.15 30.92
C ARG A 305 -11.61 3.47 31.85
N VAL A 306 -11.87 3.48 33.16
CA VAL A 306 -11.02 2.83 34.17
C VAL A 306 -10.89 1.32 33.93
N GLY A 307 -11.97 0.64 33.55
CA GLY A 307 -11.93 -0.79 33.22
C GLY A 307 -11.07 -1.14 31.98
N LYS A 308 -10.79 -0.20 31.08
CA LYS A 308 -9.87 -0.39 29.95
C LYS A 308 -8.41 -0.27 30.39
N GLU A 309 -8.09 0.67 31.27
CA GLU A 309 -6.73 0.88 31.77
C GLU A 309 -6.23 -0.29 32.63
N CYS A 310 -7.13 -0.98 33.35
CA CYS A 310 -6.78 -2.19 34.11
C CYS A 310 -6.54 -3.46 33.27
N ARG A 311 -6.97 -3.49 32.01
CA ARG A 311 -6.74 -4.64 31.11
C ARG A 311 -5.49 -4.52 30.23
N SER A 312 -4.82 -3.37 30.27
CA SER A 312 -3.59 -3.07 29.50
C SER A 312 -2.32 -3.10 30.36
N ARG A 313 -2.37 -3.71 31.56
CA ARG A 313 -1.19 -3.97 32.40
C ARG A 313 -0.94 -5.46 32.56
#